data_769f334c5f3b9d64d5678c9a3e87161f
#
_entry.id   769f334c5f3b9d64d5678c9a3e87161f
#
_cell.length_a   1.000
_cell.length_b   1.000
_cell.length_c   1.000
_cell.angle_alpha   90.00
_cell.angle_beta   90.00
_cell.angle_gamma   90.00
#
_symmetry.space_group_name_H-M   'P 1'
#
loop_
_entity.id
_entity.type
_entity.pdbx_description
1 polymer ?
#
loop_
_entity_poly.entity_id
_entity_poly.type
_entity_poly.pdbx_seq_one_letter_code
_entity_poly.pdbx_strand_id
1 'polypeptide(L)'
;MYFRIYIYGVRISYDPAKRDWTLAQRGLDFEDAALVFAGLTAEVEDKRKDYGEARMICFGPLQNRLVVVGYTQRGAVRHVFSMRKANDREKARFAASLGL
;
A
#
# COMPACT_ATOMS: atom_id res chain seq x y z
N MET A 1 -12.88 8.48 -11.78
CA MET A 1 -12.16 9.61 -11.16
C MET A 1 -11.30 9.11 -10.03
N TYR A 2 -10.08 9.67 -9.89
CA TYR A 2 -9.15 9.32 -8.83
C TYR A 2 -8.89 10.52 -7.96
N PHE A 3 -8.84 10.33 -6.63
CA PHE A 3 -8.37 11.35 -5.71
C PHE A 3 -6.85 11.32 -5.62
N ARG A 4 -6.25 12.49 -5.43
CA ARG A 4 -4.83 12.67 -5.19
C ARG A 4 -4.65 13.35 -3.85
N ILE A 5 -3.80 12.75 -3.01
CA ILE A 5 -3.52 13.23 -1.68
C ILE A 5 -2.01 13.38 -1.52
N TYR A 6 -1.60 14.46 -0.88
CA TYR A 6 -0.21 14.74 -0.59
C TYR A 6 -0.02 14.80 0.93
N ILE A 7 0.45 13.68 1.51
CA ILE A 7 0.67 13.55 2.95
C ILE A 7 2.13 13.18 3.18
N TYR A 8 2.79 13.90 4.10
CA TYR A 8 4.19 13.63 4.48
C TYR A 8 5.15 13.57 3.28
N GLY A 9 4.93 14.40 2.27
CA GLY A 9 5.75 14.42 1.08
C GLY A 9 5.47 13.31 0.06
N VAL A 10 4.50 12.46 0.30
CA VAL A 10 4.12 11.36 -0.60
C VAL A 10 2.80 11.69 -1.28
N ARG A 11 2.81 11.65 -2.61
CA ARG A 11 1.59 11.82 -3.41
C ARG A 11 0.98 10.46 -3.68
N ILE A 12 -0.29 10.31 -3.37
CA ILE A 12 -1.05 9.12 -3.71
C ILE A 12 -2.29 9.49 -4.50
N SER A 13 -2.79 8.52 -5.26
CA SER A 13 -4.11 8.58 -5.88
C SER A 13 -4.79 7.24 -5.68
N TYR A 14 -6.10 7.20 -5.82
CA TYR A 14 -6.87 5.98 -5.71
C TYR A 14 -8.26 6.15 -6.31
N ASP A 15 -8.89 5.02 -6.59
CA ASP A 15 -10.31 4.97 -6.98
C ASP A 15 -11.16 5.07 -5.71
N PRO A 16 -12.01 6.11 -5.56
CA PRO A 16 -12.82 6.28 -4.37
C PRO A 16 -13.70 5.07 -4.03
N ALA A 17 -14.25 4.40 -5.04
CA ALA A 17 -15.10 3.22 -4.81
C ALA A 17 -14.30 2.07 -4.19
N LYS A 18 -13.08 1.85 -4.64
CA LYS A 18 -12.18 0.84 -4.05
C LYS A 18 -11.77 1.20 -2.64
N ARG A 19 -11.50 2.47 -2.39
CA ARG A 19 -11.18 2.98 -1.05
C ARG A 19 -12.34 2.71 -0.09
N ASP A 20 -13.56 3.05 -0.49
CA ASP A 20 -14.75 2.87 0.34
C ASP A 20 -15.01 1.39 0.62
N TRP A 21 -14.87 0.54 -0.39
CA TRP A 21 -15.01 -0.90 -0.22
C TRP A 21 -13.96 -1.46 0.77
N THR A 22 -12.71 -1.08 0.61
CA THR A 22 -11.62 -1.57 1.46
C THR A 22 -11.80 -1.12 2.90
N LEU A 23 -12.20 0.13 3.11
CA LEU A 23 -12.48 0.66 4.45
C LEU A 23 -13.62 -0.11 5.12
N ALA A 24 -14.71 -0.36 4.39
CA ALA A 24 -15.87 -1.07 4.91
C ALA A 24 -15.58 -2.55 5.19
N GLN A 25 -14.84 -3.22 4.29
CA GLN A 25 -14.62 -4.66 4.36
C GLN A 25 -13.39 -5.06 5.18
N ARG A 26 -12.35 -4.23 5.19
CA ARG A 26 -11.06 -4.56 5.81
C ARG A 26 -10.67 -3.62 6.94
N GLY A 27 -11.38 -2.52 7.12
CA GLY A 27 -11.05 -1.52 8.13
C GLY A 27 -9.76 -0.77 7.84
N LEU A 28 -9.30 -0.73 6.60
CA LEU A 28 -8.10 -0.04 6.16
C LEU A 28 -8.47 1.05 5.17
N ASP A 29 -7.86 2.22 5.35
CA ASP A 29 -8.10 3.39 4.50
C ASP A 29 -6.91 3.58 3.55
N PHE A 30 -7.18 3.68 2.24
CA PHE A 30 -6.14 3.95 1.24
C PHE A 30 -5.38 5.25 1.52
N GLU A 31 -6.00 6.23 2.16
CA GLU A 31 -5.32 7.47 2.54
C GLU A 31 -4.16 7.21 3.51
N ASP A 32 -4.27 6.19 4.35
CA ASP A 32 -3.20 5.80 5.27
C ASP A 32 -2.01 5.13 4.58
N ALA A 33 -2.13 4.77 3.30
CA ALA A 33 -0.99 4.27 2.53
C ALA A 33 0.16 5.28 2.48
N ALA A 34 -0.15 6.58 2.49
CA ALA A 34 0.88 7.62 2.56
C ALA A 34 1.74 7.51 3.82
N LEU A 35 1.14 7.15 4.94
CA LEU A 35 1.87 6.90 6.20
C LEU A 35 2.79 5.69 6.08
N VAL A 36 2.32 4.62 5.43
CA VAL A 36 3.13 3.42 5.18
C VAL A 36 4.34 3.79 4.33
N PHE A 37 4.12 4.48 3.21
CA PHE A 37 5.20 4.88 2.29
C PHE A 37 6.22 5.81 2.92
N ALA A 38 5.81 6.65 3.87
CA ALA A 38 6.70 7.57 4.57
C ALA A 38 7.60 6.88 5.61
N GLY A 39 7.27 5.65 5.99
CA GLY A 39 8.00 4.89 6.99
C GLY A 39 8.99 3.88 6.40
N LEU A 40 9.45 2.98 7.25
CA LEU A 40 10.31 1.88 6.85
C LEU A 40 9.50 0.81 6.12
N THR A 41 9.91 0.46 4.90
CA THR A 41 9.17 -0.48 4.06
C THR A 41 10.07 -1.50 3.40
N ALA A 42 9.48 -2.63 2.99
CA ALA A 42 10.07 -3.57 2.05
C ALA A 42 9.17 -3.66 0.83
N GLU A 43 9.74 -3.66 -0.36
CA GLU A 43 8.96 -3.67 -1.60
C GLU A 43 9.42 -4.78 -2.53
N VAL A 44 8.46 -5.37 -3.24
CA VAL A 44 8.71 -6.31 -4.32
C VAL A 44 7.82 -5.96 -5.50
N GLU A 45 8.30 -6.23 -6.71
CA GLU A 45 7.47 -6.07 -7.90
C GLU A 45 6.61 -7.33 -8.10
N ASP A 46 5.33 -7.14 -8.41
CA ASP A 46 4.44 -8.23 -8.78
C ASP A 46 4.59 -8.53 -10.27
N LYS A 47 5.32 -9.61 -10.57
CA LYS A 47 5.60 -10.06 -11.95
C LYS A 47 4.78 -11.27 -12.36
N ARG A 48 3.71 -11.62 -11.62
CA ARG A 48 2.91 -12.81 -11.91
C ARG A 48 2.23 -12.77 -13.27
N LYS A 49 1.96 -11.57 -13.77
CA LYS A 49 1.44 -11.37 -15.14
C LYS A 49 1.81 -9.99 -15.65
N ASP A 50 1.61 -9.76 -16.94
CA ASP A 50 1.75 -8.46 -17.56
C ASP A 50 0.49 -7.64 -17.30
N TYR A 51 0.62 -6.57 -16.54
CA TYR A 51 -0.47 -5.64 -16.22
C TYR A 51 -0.47 -4.40 -17.10
N GLY A 52 0.45 -4.31 -18.07
CA GLY A 52 0.66 -3.11 -18.88
C GLY A 52 1.42 -2.00 -18.15
N GLU A 53 1.66 -2.15 -16.85
CA GLU A 53 2.46 -1.25 -16.02
C GLU A 53 3.02 -2.05 -14.83
N ALA A 54 4.10 -1.56 -14.24
CA ALA A 54 4.69 -2.23 -13.08
C ALA A 54 3.75 -2.11 -11.86
N ARG A 55 3.45 -3.23 -11.23
CA ARG A 55 2.70 -3.27 -9.97
C ARG A 55 3.63 -3.61 -8.83
N MET A 56 3.63 -2.77 -7.81
CA MET A 56 4.49 -2.91 -6.64
C MET A 56 3.68 -3.40 -5.45
N ILE A 57 4.31 -4.23 -4.64
CA ILE A 57 3.76 -4.70 -3.38
C ILE A 57 4.66 -4.16 -2.28
N CYS A 58 4.11 -3.30 -1.43
CA CYS A 58 4.83 -2.62 -0.36
C CYS A 58 4.37 -3.14 0.98
N PHE A 59 5.30 -3.63 1.80
CA PHE A 59 5.06 -4.09 3.16
C PHE A 59 5.57 -3.02 4.12
N GLY A 60 4.74 -2.61 5.06
CA GLY A 60 5.16 -1.63 6.04
C GLY A 60 4.26 -1.57 7.25
N PRO A 61 4.75 -1.00 8.37
CA PRO A 61 3.96 -0.84 9.57
C PRO A 61 2.87 0.23 9.41
N LEU A 62 1.71 -0.05 9.97
CA LEU A 62 0.64 0.91 10.18
C LEU A 62 -0.04 0.57 11.50
N GLN A 63 0.01 1.49 12.48
CA GLN A 63 -0.61 1.29 13.79
C GLN A 63 -0.18 -0.05 14.44
N ASN A 64 1.13 -0.28 14.47
CA ASN A 64 1.76 -1.46 15.09
C ASN A 64 1.38 -2.81 14.44
N ARG A 65 0.94 -2.77 13.19
CA ARG A 65 0.69 -4.01 12.43
C ARG A 65 1.30 -3.89 11.05
N LEU A 66 1.65 -5.02 10.49
CA LEU A 66 2.16 -5.09 9.12
C LEU A 66 0.99 -5.05 8.15
N VAL A 67 1.02 -4.11 7.22
CA VAL A 67 0.06 -4.01 6.11
C VAL A 67 0.76 -4.16 4.78
N VAL A 68 -0.02 -4.48 3.76
CA VAL A 68 0.44 -4.70 2.39
C VAL A 68 -0.32 -3.75 1.48
N VAL A 69 0.43 -2.87 0.80
CA VAL A 69 -0.14 -1.88 -0.11
C VAL A 69 0.29 -2.22 -1.52
N GLY A 70 -0.69 -2.43 -2.41
CA GLY A 70 -0.45 -2.56 -3.84
C GLY A 70 -0.55 -1.21 -4.51
N TYR A 71 0.47 -0.84 -5.28
CA TYR A 71 0.44 0.43 -5.99
C TYR A 71 1.18 0.35 -7.33
N THR A 72 0.90 1.33 -8.16
CA THR A 72 1.61 1.57 -9.41
C THR A 72 2.16 2.99 -9.41
N GLN A 73 3.43 3.15 -9.77
CA GLN A 73 4.04 4.46 -9.90
C GLN A 73 3.58 5.11 -11.20
N ARG A 74 2.92 6.26 -11.10
CA ARG A 74 2.45 7.05 -12.24
C ARG A 74 3.05 8.45 -12.14
N GLY A 75 4.18 8.67 -12.81
CA GLY A 75 4.94 9.90 -12.64
C GLY A 75 5.38 10.05 -11.17
N ALA A 76 5.06 11.18 -10.56
CA ALA A 76 5.38 11.46 -9.16
C ALA A 76 4.31 10.92 -8.18
N VAL A 77 3.29 10.24 -8.68
CA VAL A 77 2.14 9.79 -7.88
C VAL A 77 2.14 8.28 -7.77
N ARG A 78 1.93 7.75 -6.57
CA ARG A 78 1.69 6.34 -6.33
C ARG A 78 0.19 6.08 -6.36
N HIS A 79 -0.27 5.36 -7.37
CA HIS A 79 -1.68 4.99 -7.48
C HIS A 79 -1.93 3.71 -6.68
N VAL A 80 -2.62 3.84 -5.56
CA VAL A 80 -2.93 2.73 -4.66
C VAL A 80 -4.15 1.99 -5.20
N PHE A 81 -4.01 0.68 -5.45
CA PHE A 81 -5.11 -0.13 -5.96
C PHE A 81 -5.55 -1.23 -4.99
N SER A 82 -4.77 -1.51 -3.95
CA SER A 82 -5.16 -2.48 -2.92
C SER A 82 -4.46 -2.20 -1.60
N MET A 83 -5.10 -2.62 -0.51
CA MET A 83 -4.52 -2.54 0.82
C MET A 83 -5.13 -3.65 1.68
N ARG A 84 -4.29 -4.38 2.39
CA ARG A 84 -4.73 -5.47 3.26
C ARG A 84 -3.74 -5.67 4.41
N LYS A 85 -4.17 -6.39 5.42
CA LYS A 85 -3.28 -6.84 6.51
C LYS A 85 -2.38 -7.95 5.98
N ALA A 86 -1.16 -8.01 6.49
CA ALA A 86 -0.23 -9.08 6.15
C ALA A 86 -0.72 -10.41 6.71
N ASN A 87 -0.46 -11.50 5.99
CA ASN A 87 -0.69 -12.86 6.48
C ASN A 87 0.48 -13.31 7.36
N ASP A 88 0.36 -14.50 7.97
CA ASP A 88 1.37 -14.99 8.91
C ASP A 88 2.74 -15.23 8.26
N ARG A 89 2.76 -15.71 7.02
CA ARG A 89 4.01 -15.90 6.26
C ARG A 89 4.71 -14.57 6.00
N GLU A 90 3.97 -13.55 5.63
CA GLU A 90 4.50 -12.21 5.39
C GLU A 90 5.02 -11.57 6.67
N LYS A 91 4.29 -11.73 7.78
CA LYS A 91 4.75 -11.27 9.08
C LYS A 91 6.06 -11.95 9.48
N ALA A 92 6.15 -13.26 9.31
CA ALA A 92 7.38 -14.02 9.62
C ALA A 92 8.57 -13.53 8.79
N ARG A 93 8.32 -13.15 7.54
CA ARG A 93 9.37 -12.71 6.63
C ARG A 93 9.84 -11.28 6.89
N PHE A 94 8.92 -10.36 7.19
CA PHE A 94 9.20 -8.92 7.16
C PHE A 94 9.08 -8.20 8.50
N ALA A 95 8.28 -8.69 9.45
CA ALA A 95 7.92 -7.90 10.64
C ALA A 95 9.14 -7.44 11.43
N ALA A 96 10.07 -8.33 11.74
CA ALA A 96 11.24 -7.99 12.54
C ALA A 96 12.12 -6.91 11.87
N SER A 97 12.34 -7.03 10.56
CA SER A 97 13.13 -6.05 9.80
C SER A 97 12.47 -4.67 9.75
N LEU A 98 11.16 -4.63 9.93
CA LEU A 98 10.36 -3.39 9.87
C LEU A 98 9.96 -2.87 11.26
N GLY A 99 10.58 -3.40 12.31
CA GLY A 99 10.39 -2.91 13.68
C GLY A 99 9.12 -3.40 14.36
N LEU A 100 8.59 -4.52 13.92
CA LEU A 100 7.39 -5.10 14.50
C LEU A 100 7.63 -6.42 15.25
#